data_2c63adb3fb5a6eb2c9bfa7e312681181
#
_entry.id   2c63adb3fb5a6eb2c9bfa7e312681181
#
_cell.length_a   1.000
_cell.length_b   1.000
_cell.length_c   1.000
_cell.angle_alpha   90.00
_cell.angle_beta   90.00
_cell.angle_gamma   90.00
#
_symmetry.space_group_name_H-M   'P 1'
#
loop_
_entity.id
_entity.type
_entity.pdbx_description
1 polymer ?
#
loop_
_entity_poly.entity_id
_entity_poly.type
_entity_poly.pdbx_seq_one_letter_code
_entity_poly.pdbx_strand_id
1 'polypeptide(L)'
;LPGKTNGLRELLAAHHVPILDHHTGIGGRFSVLSNVGLLPAAMLDLDIAAVREGAGLALAPVLAKKPAAQVPAALGAALAVALAESKGKSISVLMAYADRLERFTHWYVQLWAESLGKNGKGTTPVAALGPVDQHSQVQLFIGGPRDKLFTVVTVAGTGRGPRMDAELAKLAGEPAFGGKTIGDLVAAEGRATAETLVKNGCPVRTIHLPQLNEETLGELLMHFMLETIIAAHLLGVDAFDQPAVEEGKVLAKKYLTS
;
A
#
# COMPACT_ATOMS: atom_id res chain seq x y z
N LEU A 1 6.86 -20.27 -15.51
CA LEU A 1 8.31 -20.51 -15.54
C LEU A 1 8.62 -21.48 -16.67
N PRO A 2 9.68 -21.30 -17.46
CA PRO A 2 10.08 -22.27 -18.46
C PRO A 2 10.25 -23.66 -17.83
N GLY A 3 9.62 -24.69 -18.41
CA GLY A 3 9.69 -26.07 -17.93
C GLY A 3 8.72 -26.49 -16.83
N LYS A 4 7.87 -25.60 -16.30
CA LYS A 4 6.75 -25.98 -15.43
C LYS A 4 5.44 -25.97 -16.24
N THR A 5 4.73 -27.09 -16.27
CA THR A 5 3.36 -27.15 -16.79
C THR A 5 2.47 -26.28 -15.93
N ASN A 6 1.69 -25.42 -16.54
CA ASN A 6 0.70 -24.59 -15.87
C ASN A 6 -0.69 -25.08 -16.27
N GLY A 7 -1.34 -25.83 -15.36
CA GLY A 7 -2.64 -26.45 -15.65
C GLY A 7 -3.72 -25.44 -16.06
N LEU A 8 -3.68 -24.21 -15.53
CA LEU A 8 -4.60 -23.15 -15.98
C LEU A 8 -4.33 -22.76 -17.44
N ARG A 9 -3.05 -22.63 -17.85
CA ARG A 9 -2.69 -22.31 -19.23
C ARG A 9 -3.15 -23.43 -20.19
N GLU A 10 -2.94 -24.69 -19.81
CA GLU A 10 -3.40 -25.85 -20.58
C GLU A 10 -4.93 -25.88 -20.71
N LEU A 11 -5.65 -25.63 -19.61
CA LEU A 11 -7.12 -25.52 -19.63
C LEU A 11 -7.60 -24.40 -20.55
N LEU A 12 -7.04 -23.21 -20.44
CA LEU A 12 -7.41 -22.06 -21.26
C LEU A 12 -7.10 -22.29 -22.75
N ALA A 13 -5.95 -22.92 -23.04
CA ALA A 13 -5.58 -23.29 -24.40
C ALA A 13 -6.57 -24.32 -25.01
N ALA A 14 -7.01 -25.33 -24.23
CA ALA A 14 -8.00 -26.30 -24.66
C ALA A 14 -9.37 -25.67 -24.98
N HIS A 15 -9.69 -24.53 -24.36
CA HIS A 15 -10.89 -23.74 -24.61
C HIS A 15 -10.67 -22.58 -25.61
N HIS A 16 -9.54 -22.52 -26.29
CA HIS A 16 -9.18 -21.48 -27.24
C HIS A 16 -9.29 -20.05 -26.68
N VAL A 17 -9.07 -19.88 -25.36
CA VAL A 17 -9.06 -18.57 -24.72
C VAL A 17 -7.78 -17.84 -25.10
N PRO A 18 -7.83 -16.58 -25.58
CA PRO A 18 -6.64 -15.78 -25.85
C PRO A 18 -5.78 -15.61 -24.59
N ILE A 19 -4.49 -15.80 -24.72
CA ILE A 19 -3.54 -15.70 -23.61
C ILE A 19 -2.54 -14.59 -23.94
N LEU A 20 -2.42 -13.60 -23.06
CA LEU A 20 -1.36 -12.59 -23.11
C LEU A 20 -0.13 -13.08 -22.37
N ASP A 21 1.02 -12.97 -23.01
CA ASP A 21 2.28 -13.37 -22.38
C ASP A 21 2.66 -12.38 -21.26
N HIS A 22 3.04 -12.95 -20.14
CA HIS A 22 3.54 -12.23 -18.98
C HIS A 22 5.03 -12.51 -18.79
N HIS A 23 5.80 -11.47 -18.46
CA HIS A 23 7.23 -11.62 -18.23
C HIS A 23 7.50 -12.51 -17.01
N THR A 24 8.18 -13.63 -17.22
CA THR A 24 8.36 -14.69 -16.21
C THR A 24 9.20 -14.27 -15.00
N GLY A 25 9.99 -13.21 -15.11
CA GLY A 25 10.77 -12.63 -14.00
C GLY A 25 9.97 -11.69 -13.09
N ILE A 26 8.69 -11.38 -13.44
CA ILE A 26 7.86 -10.50 -12.60
C ILE A 26 6.91 -11.36 -11.76
N GLY A 27 7.14 -11.41 -10.44
CA GLY A 27 6.25 -12.08 -9.50
C GLY A 27 4.90 -11.36 -9.30
N GLY A 28 3.87 -12.09 -8.85
CA GLY A 28 2.48 -11.59 -8.74
C GLY A 28 2.36 -10.26 -8.00
N ARG A 29 2.99 -10.09 -6.86
CA ARG A 29 2.93 -8.87 -6.05
C ARG A 29 3.56 -7.63 -6.70
N PHE A 30 4.43 -7.83 -7.70
CA PHE A 30 5.04 -6.77 -8.51
C PHE A 30 4.37 -6.57 -9.88
N SER A 31 3.31 -7.33 -10.20
CA SER A 31 2.76 -7.40 -11.56
C SER A 31 1.66 -6.37 -11.86
N VAL A 32 1.27 -5.52 -10.90
CA VAL A 32 0.16 -4.56 -11.06
C VAL A 32 0.38 -3.57 -12.22
N LEU A 33 1.63 -3.23 -12.54
CA LEU A 33 2.00 -2.35 -13.66
C LEU A 33 2.31 -3.11 -14.96
N SER A 34 2.05 -4.40 -15.01
CA SER A 34 2.13 -5.26 -16.20
C SER A 34 0.74 -5.50 -16.79
N ASN A 35 0.66 -6.34 -17.85
CA ASN A 35 -0.63 -6.75 -18.42
C ASN A 35 -1.57 -7.43 -17.40
N VAL A 36 -1.03 -8.00 -16.31
CA VAL A 36 -1.82 -8.64 -15.24
C VAL A 36 -2.73 -7.63 -14.53
N GLY A 37 -2.24 -6.43 -14.22
CA GLY A 37 -3.04 -5.38 -13.60
C GLY A 37 -3.64 -4.40 -14.63
N LEU A 38 -2.92 -4.12 -15.73
CA LEU A 38 -3.35 -3.11 -16.69
C LEU A 38 -4.49 -3.58 -17.60
N LEU A 39 -4.60 -4.88 -17.91
CA LEU A 39 -5.73 -5.40 -18.68
C LEU A 39 -7.07 -5.19 -17.95
N PRO A 40 -7.28 -5.65 -16.70
CA PRO A 40 -8.52 -5.36 -15.99
C PRO A 40 -8.73 -3.87 -15.75
N ALA A 41 -7.69 -3.07 -15.56
CA ALA A 41 -7.81 -1.61 -15.45
C ALA A 41 -8.37 -0.99 -16.74
N ALA A 42 -7.85 -1.41 -17.91
CA ALA A 42 -8.37 -0.96 -19.21
C ALA A 42 -9.81 -1.40 -19.45
N MET A 43 -10.20 -2.60 -18.99
CA MET A 43 -11.59 -3.07 -19.07
C MET A 43 -12.56 -2.27 -18.19
N LEU A 44 -12.05 -1.53 -17.22
CA LEU A 44 -12.79 -0.60 -16.35
C LEU A 44 -12.66 0.85 -16.81
N ASP A 45 -12.22 1.07 -18.05
CA ASP A 45 -12.03 2.40 -18.66
C ASP A 45 -11.05 3.32 -17.90
N LEU A 46 -10.11 2.74 -17.15
CA LEU A 46 -9.04 3.52 -16.53
C LEU A 46 -7.95 3.86 -17.55
N ASP A 47 -7.37 5.03 -17.43
CA ASP A 47 -6.24 5.45 -18.26
C ASP A 47 -4.94 4.73 -17.83
N ILE A 48 -4.68 3.59 -18.46
CA ILE A 48 -3.50 2.77 -18.18
C ILE A 48 -2.19 3.44 -18.62
N ALA A 49 -2.24 4.39 -19.55
CA ALA A 49 -1.06 5.17 -19.93
C ALA A 49 -0.69 6.12 -18.79
N ALA A 50 -1.66 6.86 -18.24
CA ALA A 50 -1.45 7.72 -17.09
C ALA A 50 -0.94 6.94 -15.86
N VAL A 51 -1.45 5.72 -15.59
CA VAL A 51 -0.90 4.85 -14.52
C VAL A 51 0.58 4.59 -14.73
N ARG A 52 1.01 4.29 -15.97
CA ARG A 52 2.42 4.02 -16.27
C ARG A 52 3.29 5.26 -16.25
N GLU A 53 2.76 6.40 -16.69
CA GLU A 53 3.45 7.70 -16.61
C GLU A 53 3.74 8.07 -15.16
N GLY A 54 2.74 7.98 -14.27
CA GLY A 54 2.93 8.20 -12.84
C GLY A 54 3.95 7.25 -12.22
N ALA A 55 3.92 5.98 -12.58
CA ALA A 55 4.95 5.03 -12.15
C ALA A 55 6.35 5.45 -12.64
N GLY A 56 6.45 5.99 -13.84
CA GLY A 56 7.67 6.56 -14.41
C GLY A 56 8.22 7.72 -13.58
N LEU A 57 7.35 8.60 -13.05
CA LEU A 57 7.75 9.74 -12.20
C LEU A 57 8.45 9.25 -10.92
N ALA A 58 7.90 8.25 -10.24
CA ALA A 58 8.54 7.67 -9.05
C ALA A 58 9.87 6.97 -9.36
N LEU A 59 10.00 6.36 -10.54
CA LEU A 59 11.19 5.64 -10.98
C LEU A 59 12.31 6.57 -11.47
N ALA A 60 11.97 7.71 -12.04
CA ALA A 60 12.91 8.62 -12.70
C ALA A 60 14.13 9.03 -11.85
N PRO A 61 13.99 9.42 -10.55
CA PRO A 61 15.15 9.77 -9.74
C PRO A 61 16.10 8.58 -9.49
N VAL A 62 15.60 7.35 -9.47
CA VAL A 62 16.42 6.13 -9.34
C VAL A 62 17.23 5.90 -10.63
N LEU A 63 16.58 5.97 -11.79
CA LEU A 63 17.24 5.83 -13.09
C LEU A 63 18.28 6.95 -13.34
N ALA A 64 17.99 8.16 -12.86
CA ALA A 64 18.93 9.28 -12.90
C ALA A 64 20.07 9.16 -11.86
N LYS A 65 20.13 8.07 -11.08
CA LYS A 65 21.12 7.82 -10.03
C LYS A 65 21.26 8.98 -9.05
N LYS A 66 20.13 9.58 -8.68
CA LYS A 66 20.11 10.67 -7.69
C LYS A 66 20.60 10.16 -6.33
N PRO A 67 21.21 11.02 -5.49
CA PRO A 67 21.53 10.66 -4.10
C PRO A 67 20.30 10.10 -3.37
N ALA A 68 20.49 9.09 -2.50
CA ALA A 68 19.39 8.43 -1.80
C ALA A 68 18.48 9.42 -1.04
N ALA A 69 19.03 10.50 -0.50
CA ALA A 69 18.29 11.56 0.17
C ALA A 69 17.33 12.35 -0.78
N GLN A 70 17.46 12.20 -2.09
CA GLN A 70 16.60 12.80 -3.10
C GLN A 70 15.64 11.77 -3.74
N VAL A 71 15.61 10.55 -3.22
CA VAL A 71 14.73 9.46 -3.68
C VAL A 71 13.76 9.13 -2.55
N PRO A 72 12.48 9.57 -2.62
CA PRO A 72 11.51 9.37 -1.54
C PRO A 72 11.37 7.91 -1.10
N ALA A 73 11.37 6.96 -2.03
CA ALA A 73 11.30 5.53 -1.73
C ALA A 73 12.55 5.04 -0.95
N ALA A 74 13.73 5.58 -1.24
CA ALA A 74 14.95 5.23 -0.50
C ALA A 74 14.93 5.80 0.92
N LEU A 75 14.41 7.01 1.11
CA LEU A 75 14.19 7.57 2.45
C LEU A 75 13.18 6.75 3.25
N GLY A 76 12.08 6.33 2.62
CA GLY A 76 11.07 5.47 3.25
C GLY A 76 11.65 4.13 3.71
N ALA A 77 12.39 3.45 2.83
CA ALA A 77 13.06 2.19 3.14
C ALA A 77 14.09 2.34 4.28
N ALA A 78 14.95 3.35 4.20
CA ALA A 78 15.94 3.62 5.24
C ALA A 78 15.29 3.92 6.59
N LEU A 79 14.22 4.71 6.62
CA LEU A 79 13.46 5.02 7.84
C LEU A 79 12.85 3.74 8.44
N ALA A 80 12.18 2.92 7.62
CA ALA A 80 11.52 1.70 8.08
C ALA A 80 12.53 0.71 8.67
N VAL A 81 13.63 0.44 7.96
CA VAL A 81 14.68 -0.49 8.41
C VAL A 81 15.40 0.05 9.65
N ALA A 82 15.81 1.31 9.64
CA ALA A 82 16.51 1.90 10.77
C ALA A 82 15.67 1.94 12.06
N LEU A 83 14.38 2.25 11.96
CA LEU A 83 13.48 2.23 13.11
C LEU A 83 13.21 0.80 13.60
N ALA A 84 13.10 -0.17 12.71
CA ALA A 84 12.96 -1.57 13.10
C ALA A 84 14.18 -2.08 13.87
N GLU A 85 15.38 -1.85 13.33
CA GLU A 85 16.64 -2.35 13.92
C GLU A 85 17.07 -1.58 15.17
N SER A 86 16.93 -0.24 15.19
CA SER A 86 17.47 0.59 16.29
C SER A 86 16.44 0.93 17.36
N LYS A 87 15.13 0.86 17.07
CA LYS A 87 14.05 1.28 17.97
C LYS A 87 12.95 0.22 18.16
N GLY A 88 13.15 -0.98 17.62
CA GLY A 88 12.19 -2.08 17.76
C GLY A 88 10.81 -1.82 17.12
N LYS A 89 10.75 -0.98 16.06
CA LYS A 89 9.51 -0.72 15.33
C LYS A 89 9.25 -1.86 14.36
N SER A 90 8.73 -2.96 14.88
CA SER A 90 8.52 -4.23 14.15
C SER A 90 7.22 -4.28 13.34
N ILE A 91 6.39 -3.24 13.40
CA ILE A 91 5.10 -3.16 12.71
C ILE A 91 5.07 -1.91 11.83
N SER A 92 4.73 -2.10 10.54
CA SER A 92 4.57 -1.02 9.56
C SER A 92 3.10 -0.82 9.24
N VAL A 93 2.48 0.22 9.80
CA VAL A 93 1.06 0.54 9.57
C VAL A 93 0.94 1.47 8.37
N LEU A 94 0.17 1.07 7.36
CA LEU A 94 -0.25 1.93 6.25
C LEU A 94 -1.70 2.30 6.41
N MET A 95 -1.96 3.57 6.75
CA MET A 95 -3.29 4.10 7.05
C MET A 95 -3.71 5.11 5.99
N ALA A 96 -4.70 4.77 5.17
CA ALA A 96 -5.15 5.60 4.07
C ALA A 96 -6.45 6.34 4.42
N TYR A 97 -6.47 7.66 4.23
CA TYR A 97 -7.66 8.51 4.38
C TYR A 97 -8.36 8.73 3.03
N ALA A 98 -8.66 7.61 2.36
CA ALA A 98 -9.48 7.54 1.16
C ALA A 98 -9.98 6.10 0.95
N ASP A 99 -11.28 5.88 0.87
CA ASP A 99 -11.90 4.56 0.71
C ASP A 99 -11.39 3.84 -0.54
N ARG A 100 -11.17 4.58 -1.63
CA ARG A 100 -10.63 4.02 -2.88
C ARG A 100 -9.20 3.48 -2.77
N LEU A 101 -8.48 3.79 -1.69
CA LEU A 101 -7.16 3.23 -1.39
C LEU A 101 -7.20 2.01 -0.47
N GLU A 102 -8.38 1.54 -0.04
CA GLU A 102 -8.49 0.36 0.83
C GLU A 102 -7.76 -0.84 0.22
N ARG A 103 -8.05 -1.20 -1.03
CA ARG A 103 -7.41 -2.34 -1.70
C ARG A 103 -5.92 -2.12 -1.98
N PHE A 104 -5.50 -0.89 -2.15
CA PHE A 104 -4.09 -0.53 -2.23
C PHE A 104 -3.35 -0.87 -0.92
N THR A 105 -3.94 -0.60 0.25
CA THR A 105 -3.32 -0.96 1.54
C THR A 105 -3.17 -2.47 1.71
N HIS A 106 -4.13 -3.27 1.24
CA HIS A 106 -4.02 -4.74 1.23
C HIS A 106 -2.96 -5.26 0.25
N TRP A 107 -2.83 -4.64 -0.92
CA TRP A 107 -1.73 -4.93 -1.84
C TRP A 107 -0.37 -4.62 -1.21
N TYR A 108 -0.22 -3.50 -0.52
CA TYR A 108 0.99 -3.16 0.22
C TYR A 108 1.33 -4.24 1.26
N VAL A 109 0.34 -4.75 1.99
CA VAL A 109 0.55 -5.83 2.97
C VAL A 109 1.21 -7.05 2.31
N GLN A 110 0.69 -7.50 1.18
CA GLN A 110 1.29 -8.61 0.44
C GLN A 110 2.68 -8.26 -0.07
N LEU A 111 2.83 -7.10 -0.72
CA LEU A 111 4.10 -6.63 -1.27
C LEU A 111 5.20 -6.64 -0.20
N TRP A 112 4.94 -6.04 0.94
CA TRP A 112 5.89 -5.87 2.03
C TRP A 112 6.19 -7.19 2.75
N ALA A 113 5.14 -7.93 3.15
CA ALA A 113 5.28 -9.17 3.91
C ALA A 113 6.05 -10.25 3.15
N GLU A 114 5.62 -10.56 1.92
CA GLU A 114 6.27 -11.62 1.11
C GLU A 114 7.68 -11.24 0.66
N SER A 115 7.96 -9.94 0.50
CA SER A 115 9.28 -9.50 0.06
C SER A 115 10.30 -9.44 1.20
N LEU A 116 9.90 -9.07 2.41
CA LEU A 116 10.83 -8.77 3.50
C LEU A 116 10.85 -9.83 4.62
N GLY A 117 9.77 -10.62 4.78
CA GLY A 117 9.63 -11.62 5.84
C GLY A 117 10.49 -12.87 5.61
N LYS A 118 11.82 -12.74 5.75
CA LYS A 118 12.78 -13.81 5.48
C LYS A 118 13.93 -13.80 6.47
N ASN A 119 14.46 -14.97 6.79
CA ASN A 119 15.63 -15.12 7.66
C ASN A 119 15.47 -14.43 9.04
N GLY A 120 14.25 -14.42 9.58
CA GLY A 120 13.93 -13.75 10.84
C GLY A 120 13.92 -12.22 10.76
N LYS A 121 13.97 -11.65 9.54
CA LYS A 121 13.94 -10.19 9.28
C LYS A 121 12.59 -9.76 8.72
N GLY A 122 12.44 -8.44 8.58
CA GLY A 122 11.23 -7.79 8.11
C GLY A 122 10.37 -7.24 9.24
N THR A 123 9.36 -6.46 8.88
CA THR A 123 8.36 -5.92 9.81
C THR A 123 6.97 -6.39 9.39
N THR A 124 6.04 -6.55 10.34
CA THR A 124 4.66 -6.92 10.05
C THR A 124 3.91 -5.75 9.44
N PRO A 125 3.46 -5.82 8.19
CA PRO A 125 2.64 -4.78 7.62
C PRO A 125 1.19 -4.87 8.10
N VAL A 126 0.57 -3.73 8.39
CA VAL A 126 -0.82 -3.61 8.78
C VAL A 126 -1.51 -2.61 7.86
N ALA A 127 -2.61 -3.04 7.24
CA ALA A 127 -3.50 -2.16 6.49
C ALA A 127 -4.50 -1.50 7.44
N ALA A 128 -4.75 -0.20 7.24
CA ALA A 128 -5.78 0.55 7.96
C ALA A 128 -6.47 1.53 7.03
N LEU A 129 -7.80 1.63 7.17
CA LEU A 129 -8.61 2.66 6.51
C LEU A 129 -8.90 3.76 7.52
N GLY A 130 -8.35 4.96 7.29
CA GLY A 130 -8.30 6.05 8.27
C GLY A 130 -9.59 6.35 9.00
N PRO A 131 -10.67 6.76 8.31
CA PRO A 131 -11.93 7.13 8.98
C PRO A 131 -12.56 6.00 9.81
N VAL A 132 -12.35 4.74 9.44
CA VAL A 132 -12.89 3.57 10.16
C VAL A 132 -11.94 3.15 11.28
N ASP A 133 -10.67 2.98 10.95
CA ASP A 133 -9.70 2.36 11.86
C ASP A 133 -9.12 3.32 12.90
N GLN A 134 -9.30 4.64 12.72
CA GLN A 134 -9.05 5.57 13.81
C GLN A 134 -9.97 5.31 15.03
N HIS A 135 -11.17 4.79 14.81
CA HIS A 135 -12.08 4.41 15.89
C HIS A 135 -11.77 3.02 16.45
N SER A 136 -11.33 2.09 15.61
CA SER A 136 -11.11 0.70 16.01
C SER A 136 -9.71 0.42 16.53
N GLN A 137 -8.64 1.12 16.05
CA GLN A 137 -7.26 0.75 16.28
C GLN A 137 -6.39 1.80 16.99
N VAL A 138 -6.74 3.10 16.94
CA VAL A 138 -5.89 4.17 17.49
C VAL A 138 -5.70 4.03 19.00
N GLN A 139 -6.67 3.48 19.74
CA GLN A 139 -6.48 3.17 21.15
C GLN A 139 -5.28 2.26 21.38
N LEU A 140 -5.15 1.18 20.61
CA LEU A 140 -4.00 0.28 20.65
C LEU A 140 -2.72 0.97 20.19
N PHE A 141 -2.81 1.79 19.15
CA PHE A 141 -1.67 2.49 18.58
C PHE A 141 -1.00 3.45 19.58
N ILE A 142 -1.80 4.13 20.39
CA ILE A 142 -1.34 5.11 21.37
C ILE A 142 -1.10 4.48 22.74
N GLY A 143 -2.04 3.67 23.23
CA GLY A 143 -1.99 3.08 24.57
C GLY A 143 -1.25 1.76 24.67
N GLY A 144 -1.01 1.09 23.57
CA GLY A 144 -0.35 -0.22 23.50
C GLY A 144 1.17 -0.15 23.28
N PRO A 145 1.79 -1.27 22.84
CA PRO A 145 3.22 -1.34 22.60
C PRO A 145 3.70 -0.30 21.58
N ARG A 146 4.86 0.31 21.85
CA ARG A 146 5.48 1.36 21.01
C ARG A 146 6.35 0.75 19.90
N ASP A 147 5.83 -0.21 19.19
CA ASP A 147 6.51 -1.06 18.20
C ASP A 147 6.16 -0.73 16.74
N LYS A 148 5.45 0.39 16.51
CA LYS A 148 4.88 0.72 15.18
C LYS A 148 5.53 1.93 14.55
N LEU A 149 5.70 1.86 13.21
CA LEU A 149 5.89 3.00 12.31
C LEU A 149 4.59 3.23 11.55
N PHE A 150 4.12 4.47 11.49
CA PHE A 150 2.90 4.84 10.77
C PHE A 150 3.24 5.56 9.48
N THR A 151 2.57 5.14 8.39
CA THR A 151 2.50 5.86 7.13
C THR A 151 1.05 6.28 6.93
N VAL A 152 0.78 7.57 7.05
CA VAL A 152 -0.56 8.14 6.83
C VAL A 152 -0.62 8.68 5.40
N VAL A 153 -1.52 8.13 4.58
CA VAL A 153 -1.75 8.58 3.20
C VAL A 153 -3.03 9.41 3.18
N THR A 154 -2.92 10.67 2.75
CA THR A 154 -4.05 11.58 2.62
C THR A 154 -4.24 12.02 1.18
N VAL A 155 -5.49 12.34 0.81
CA VAL A 155 -5.85 12.87 -0.50
C VAL A 155 -6.52 14.22 -0.31
N ALA A 156 -6.21 15.21 -1.14
CA ALA A 156 -6.87 16.49 -1.11
C ALA A 156 -8.38 16.33 -1.41
N GLY A 157 -9.20 16.53 -0.40
CA GLY A 157 -10.66 16.33 -0.45
C GLY A 157 -11.48 17.52 0.06
N THR A 158 -10.83 18.56 0.56
CA THR A 158 -11.48 19.75 1.11
C THR A 158 -12.50 20.33 0.12
N GLY A 159 -13.70 20.59 0.62
CA GLY A 159 -14.81 21.12 -0.18
C GLY A 159 -15.54 20.11 -1.05
N ARG A 160 -15.13 18.82 -1.08
CA ARG A 160 -15.72 17.77 -1.90
C ARG A 160 -16.77 16.96 -1.15
N GLY A 161 -17.75 16.46 -1.90
CA GLY A 161 -18.83 15.61 -1.41
C GLY A 161 -19.99 16.37 -0.78
N PRO A 162 -20.99 15.64 -0.24
CA PRO A 162 -22.15 16.23 0.42
C PRO A 162 -21.77 17.16 1.57
N ARG A 163 -22.60 18.18 1.80
CA ARG A 163 -22.46 19.11 2.92
C ARG A 163 -23.40 18.75 4.06
N MET A 164 -22.92 18.88 5.28
CA MET A 164 -23.74 18.82 6.47
C MET A 164 -24.66 20.07 6.54
N ASP A 165 -25.94 19.84 6.72
CA ASP A 165 -26.90 20.92 6.99
C ASP A 165 -26.56 21.59 8.32
N ALA A 166 -26.53 22.93 8.32
CA ALA A 166 -26.11 23.70 9.50
C ALA A 166 -27.10 23.63 10.67
N GLU A 167 -28.40 23.58 10.37
CA GLU A 167 -29.42 23.45 11.40
C GLU A 167 -29.45 22.06 12.01
N LEU A 168 -29.26 21.01 11.19
CA LEU A 168 -29.12 19.64 11.70
C LEU A 168 -27.86 19.47 12.53
N ALA A 169 -26.74 20.05 12.14
CA ALA A 169 -25.50 20.02 12.90
C ALA A 169 -25.68 20.70 14.27
N LYS A 170 -26.35 21.84 14.31
CA LYS A 170 -26.67 22.55 15.54
C LYS A 170 -27.61 21.73 16.43
N LEU A 171 -28.65 21.11 15.85
CA LEU A 171 -29.58 20.25 16.58
C LEU A 171 -28.89 19.06 17.20
N ALA A 172 -27.90 18.46 16.48
CA ALA A 172 -27.08 17.38 16.97
C ALA A 172 -26.05 17.76 18.05
N GLY A 173 -25.93 19.04 18.39
CA GLY A 173 -24.94 19.54 19.36
C GLY A 173 -23.52 19.67 18.76
N GLU A 174 -23.39 19.54 17.44
CA GLU A 174 -22.11 19.57 16.71
C GLU A 174 -22.06 20.72 15.68
N PRO A 175 -22.19 22.00 16.10
CA PRO A 175 -22.27 23.13 15.18
C PRO A 175 -21.02 23.28 14.28
N ALA A 176 -19.87 22.74 14.70
CA ALA A 176 -18.61 22.75 13.91
C ALA A 176 -18.74 22.04 12.56
N PHE A 177 -19.67 21.09 12.42
CA PHE A 177 -19.90 20.36 11.17
C PHE A 177 -20.82 21.12 10.19
N GLY A 178 -21.53 22.13 10.65
CA GLY A 178 -22.45 22.91 9.82
C GLY A 178 -21.76 23.52 8.61
N GLY A 179 -22.30 23.23 7.41
CA GLY A 179 -21.76 23.68 6.14
C GLY A 179 -20.45 23.02 5.70
N LYS A 180 -19.88 22.10 6.47
CA LYS A 180 -18.69 21.34 6.09
C LYS A 180 -19.07 20.19 5.18
N THR A 181 -18.14 19.82 4.29
CA THR A 181 -18.30 18.65 3.41
C THR A 181 -17.73 17.39 4.07
N ILE A 182 -18.09 16.21 3.56
CA ILE A 182 -17.43 14.95 3.95
C ILE A 182 -15.91 15.04 3.72
N GLY A 183 -15.49 15.65 2.61
CA GLY A 183 -14.06 15.84 2.33
C GLY A 183 -13.35 16.74 3.35
N ASP A 184 -14.04 17.77 3.89
CA ASP A 184 -13.50 18.61 4.97
C ASP A 184 -13.29 17.76 6.25
N LEU A 185 -14.26 16.90 6.58
CA LEU A 185 -14.18 16.03 7.75
C LEU A 185 -13.03 15.03 7.62
N VAL A 186 -12.97 14.28 6.52
CA VAL A 186 -11.92 13.28 6.29
C VAL A 186 -10.52 13.91 6.29
N ALA A 187 -10.36 15.10 5.70
CA ALA A 187 -9.09 15.82 5.73
C ALA A 187 -8.70 16.25 7.16
N ALA A 188 -9.68 16.72 7.95
CA ALA A 188 -9.46 17.09 9.35
C ALA A 188 -9.09 15.86 10.22
N GLU A 189 -9.78 14.75 10.04
CA GLU A 189 -9.52 13.48 10.75
C GLU A 189 -8.13 12.94 10.45
N GLY A 190 -7.73 12.90 9.15
CA GLY A 190 -6.40 12.42 8.76
C GLY A 190 -5.27 13.25 9.36
N ARG A 191 -5.43 14.56 9.37
CA ARG A 191 -4.49 15.47 10.00
C ARG A 191 -4.47 15.31 11.54
N ALA A 192 -5.62 15.28 12.17
CA ALA A 192 -5.75 15.16 13.62
C ALA A 192 -5.15 13.84 14.12
N THR A 193 -5.41 12.73 13.42
CA THR A 193 -4.85 11.41 13.79
C THR A 193 -3.33 11.38 13.64
N ALA A 194 -2.78 11.91 12.54
CA ALA A 194 -1.33 12.00 12.36
C ALA A 194 -0.67 12.85 13.46
N GLU A 195 -1.23 14.03 13.74
CA GLU A 195 -0.72 14.91 14.81
C GLU A 195 -0.84 14.28 16.20
N THR A 196 -1.94 13.56 16.48
CA THR A 196 -2.15 12.86 17.75
C THR A 196 -1.14 11.73 17.93
N LEU A 197 -0.87 10.93 16.90
CA LEU A 197 0.16 9.90 16.95
C LEU A 197 1.54 10.50 17.24
N VAL A 198 1.91 11.56 16.55
CA VAL A 198 3.19 12.27 16.77
C VAL A 198 3.29 12.81 18.19
N LYS A 199 2.24 13.51 18.68
CA LYS A 199 2.19 14.06 20.03
C LYS A 199 2.35 12.99 21.12
N ASN A 200 1.91 11.75 20.82
CA ASN A 200 2.07 10.61 21.72
C ASN A 200 3.38 9.83 21.46
N GLY A 201 4.34 10.39 20.73
CA GLY A 201 5.67 9.80 20.54
C GLY A 201 5.73 8.64 19.55
N CYS A 202 4.72 8.46 18.71
CA CYS A 202 4.75 7.49 17.63
C CYS A 202 5.52 8.08 16.43
N PRO A 203 6.40 7.30 15.77
CA PRO A 203 6.98 7.73 14.51
C PRO A 203 5.92 7.70 13.40
N VAL A 204 5.73 8.84 12.76
CA VAL A 204 4.75 9.03 11.68
C VAL A 204 5.44 9.66 10.48
N ARG A 205 5.15 9.15 9.29
CA ARG A 205 5.37 9.86 8.03
C ARG A 205 4.03 10.06 7.33
N THR A 206 3.93 11.12 6.55
CA THR A 206 2.73 11.42 5.77
C THR A 206 3.06 11.43 4.28
N ILE A 207 2.17 10.86 3.47
CA ILE A 207 2.18 10.97 2.01
C ILE A 207 0.89 11.69 1.64
N HIS A 208 1.02 12.86 1.00
CA HIS A 208 -0.12 13.65 0.59
C HIS A 208 -0.27 13.62 -0.94
N LEU A 209 -1.41 13.14 -1.41
CA LEU A 209 -1.77 13.14 -2.82
C LEU A 209 -2.63 14.39 -3.13
N PRO A 210 -2.23 15.25 -4.08
CA PRO A 210 -3.03 16.39 -4.48
C PRO A 210 -4.38 16.01 -5.10
N GLN A 211 -4.44 14.81 -5.66
CA GLN A 211 -5.65 14.14 -6.15
C GLN A 211 -5.39 12.64 -6.22
N LEU A 212 -6.46 11.85 -6.28
CA LEU A 212 -6.40 10.41 -6.54
C LEU A 212 -6.95 10.15 -7.93
N ASN A 213 -6.03 10.01 -8.88
CA ASN A 213 -6.26 9.66 -10.27
C ASN A 213 -5.27 8.56 -10.69
N GLU A 214 -5.29 8.17 -11.95
CA GLU A 214 -4.47 7.10 -12.51
C GLU A 214 -2.98 7.39 -12.41
N GLU A 215 -2.56 8.64 -12.67
CA GLU A 215 -1.16 9.06 -12.59
C GLU A 215 -0.63 8.97 -11.15
N THR A 216 -1.33 9.60 -10.19
CA THR A 216 -0.89 9.57 -8.78
C THR A 216 -1.00 8.19 -8.17
N LEU A 217 -1.94 7.34 -8.62
CA LEU A 217 -1.99 5.94 -8.23
C LEU A 217 -0.78 5.17 -8.77
N GLY A 218 -0.41 5.40 -10.03
CA GLY A 218 0.79 4.81 -10.64
C GLY A 218 2.06 5.19 -9.91
N GLU A 219 2.21 6.47 -9.56
CA GLU A 219 3.33 6.98 -8.77
C GLU A 219 3.39 6.30 -7.39
N LEU A 220 2.26 6.18 -6.70
CA LEU A 220 2.18 5.56 -5.38
C LEU A 220 2.51 4.06 -5.43
N LEU A 221 2.02 3.32 -6.44
CA LEU A 221 2.35 1.91 -6.66
C LEU A 221 3.85 1.71 -6.86
N MET A 222 4.46 2.46 -7.75
CA MET A 222 5.90 2.36 -8.02
C MET A 222 6.73 2.81 -6.82
N HIS A 223 6.31 3.85 -6.09
CA HIS A 223 6.98 4.28 -4.87
C HIS A 223 7.12 3.12 -3.87
N PHE A 224 6.04 2.41 -3.56
CA PHE A 224 6.09 1.29 -2.59
C PHE A 224 6.80 0.06 -3.13
N MET A 225 6.78 -0.19 -4.45
CA MET A 225 7.61 -1.23 -5.06
C MET A 225 9.10 -0.94 -4.85
N LEU A 226 9.53 0.28 -5.17
CA LEU A 226 10.92 0.71 -5.00
C LEU A 226 11.33 0.70 -3.52
N GLU A 227 10.47 1.22 -2.63
CA GLU A 227 10.71 1.21 -1.19
C GLU A 227 10.91 -0.20 -0.67
N THR A 228 10.07 -1.15 -1.10
CA THR A 228 10.16 -2.56 -0.70
C THR A 228 11.44 -3.22 -1.21
N ILE A 229 11.81 -2.99 -2.47
CA ILE A 229 13.04 -3.53 -3.07
C ILE A 229 14.28 -2.98 -2.33
N ILE A 230 14.29 -1.68 -2.06
CA ILE A 230 15.41 -1.05 -1.34
C ILE A 230 15.48 -1.54 0.11
N ALA A 231 14.34 -1.68 0.79
CA ALA A 231 14.28 -2.24 2.15
C ALA A 231 14.80 -3.69 2.18
N ALA A 232 14.44 -4.52 1.19
CA ALA A 232 14.96 -5.87 1.08
C ALA A 232 16.49 -5.89 0.91
N HIS A 233 17.03 -4.99 0.07
CA HIS A 233 18.46 -4.85 -0.10
C HIS A 233 19.17 -4.44 1.21
N LEU A 234 18.62 -3.47 1.94
CA LEU A 234 19.15 -3.04 3.24
C LEU A 234 19.12 -4.17 4.28
N LEU A 235 18.08 -5.00 4.25
CA LEU A 235 17.95 -6.18 5.12
C LEU A 235 18.81 -7.37 4.66
N GLY A 236 19.35 -7.35 3.44
CA GLY A 236 20.10 -8.46 2.86
C GLY A 236 19.22 -9.69 2.58
N VAL A 237 18.00 -9.48 2.08
CA VAL A 237 17.06 -10.53 1.68
C VAL A 237 16.65 -10.35 0.21
N ASP A 238 16.23 -11.44 -0.46
CA ASP A 238 15.71 -11.36 -1.82
C ASP A 238 14.25 -10.88 -1.80
N ALA A 239 13.96 -9.75 -2.47
CA ALA A 239 12.62 -9.19 -2.58
C ALA A 239 11.68 -10.05 -3.47
N PHE A 240 12.20 -10.93 -4.31
CA PHE A 240 11.46 -11.52 -5.42
C PHE A 240 11.08 -12.99 -5.23
N ASP A 241 11.62 -13.67 -4.22
CA ASP A 241 11.23 -15.03 -3.85
C ASP A 241 10.23 -15.06 -2.67
N GLN A 242 9.65 -16.21 -2.39
CA GLN A 242 8.75 -16.48 -1.26
C GLN A 242 8.74 -17.99 -0.90
N PRO A 243 9.85 -18.53 -0.38
CA PRO A 243 9.97 -19.99 -0.19
C PRO A 243 8.98 -20.54 0.85
N ALA A 244 8.60 -19.78 1.87
CA ALA A 244 7.77 -20.25 2.97
C ALA A 244 6.31 -20.60 2.60
N VAL A 245 5.81 -20.15 1.42
CA VAL A 245 4.40 -20.39 1.03
C VAL A 245 4.16 -21.73 0.33
N GLU A 246 5.21 -22.50 0.00
CA GLU A 246 5.08 -23.73 -0.79
C GLU A 246 4.61 -24.93 0.05
N GLU A 247 5.02 -25.05 1.30
CA GLU A 247 4.66 -26.17 2.19
C GLU A 247 3.14 -26.28 2.35
N GLY A 248 2.46 -25.17 2.61
CA GLY A 248 0.99 -25.16 2.77
C GLY A 248 0.25 -25.63 1.51
N LYS A 249 0.77 -25.31 0.31
CA LYS A 249 0.18 -25.78 -0.96
C LYS A 249 0.32 -27.30 -1.12
N VAL A 250 1.47 -27.85 -0.74
CA VAL A 250 1.72 -29.31 -0.79
C VAL A 250 0.79 -30.03 0.17
N LEU A 251 0.66 -29.55 1.41
CA LEU A 251 -0.23 -30.14 2.40
C LEU A 251 -1.71 -30.04 1.99
N ALA A 252 -2.15 -28.91 1.44
CA ALA A 252 -3.52 -28.74 0.94
C ALA A 252 -3.84 -29.78 -0.15
N LYS A 253 -2.94 -30.01 -1.12
CA LYS A 253 -3.11 -31.06 -2.15
C LYS A 253 -3.22 -32.45 -1.53
N LYS A 254 -2.39 -32.73 -0.52
CA LYS A 254 -2.44 -34.04 0.18
C LYS A 254 -3.80 -34.26 0.83
N TYR A 255 -4.36 -33.24 1.51
CA TYR A 255 -5.66 -33.35 2.17
C TYR A 255 -6.85 -33.46 1.19
N LEU A 256 -6.70 -32.98 -0.05
CA LEU A 256 -7.71 -33.16 -1.10
C LEU A 256 -7.73 -34.58 -1.69
N THR A 257 -6.70 -35.37 -1.45
CA THR A 257 -6.52 -36.73 -2.01
C THR A 257 -6.61 -37.83 -0.95
N SER A 258 -6.72 -37.47 0.31
CA SER A 258 -6.97 -38.37 1.46
C SER A 258 -8.46 -38.45 1.76
#